data_015804e21a2a65087832f175f3384515
#
_entry.id   015804e21a2a65087832f175f3384515
#
_cell.length_a   1.000
_cell.length_b   1.000
_cell.length_c   1.000
_cell.angle_alpha   90.00
_cell.angle_beta   90.00
_cell.angle_gamma   90.00
#
_symmetry.space_group_name_H-M   'P 1'
#
loop_
_entity.id
_entity.type
_entity.pdbx_description
1 polymer ?
#
loop_
_entity_poly.entity_id
_entity_poly.type
_entity_poly.pdbx_seq_one_letter_code
_entity_poly.pdbx_strand_id
1 'polypeptide(L)'
;MNGDRPDILIMRKGYGVMIIEVKDWDLGLYELDDKKHWILKQNRAVLKSPIQQVIKYKENLFELHIDTLLEKKIKDIRKFNIVSCAVYFHNATKLQIENILVDPYKSDKKYLDFLKYNIDLIGKDNINEFDFNQILKRRYLKSEKESFLFTSDLYDSFKRFLNPPIHMKNEGVDFMYSSKQREIIYEQEKKQQRIKGVVGSGKTTVLAARAVHA
;
A
#
# COMPACT_ATOMS: atom_id res chain seq x y z
N MET A 1 5.55 -15.67 1.99
CA MET A 1 4.81 -14.43 1.66
C MET A 1 4.43 -14.51 0.21
N ASN A 2 3.15 -14.61 -0.07
CA ASN A 2 2.63 -14.70 -1.44
C ASN A 2 2.86 -13.36 -2.11
N GLY A 3 3.51 -13.31 -3.27
CA GLY A 3 3.92 -12.19 -4.12
C GLY A 3 3.05 -10.91 -4.23
N ASP A 4 2.21 -10.61 -3.26
CA ASP A 4 1.34 -9.45 -3.19
C ASP A 4 2.05 -8.27 -2.50
N ARG A 5 3.12 -7.77 -3.14
CA ARG A 5 3.84 -6.55 -2.68
C ARG A 5 3.82 -5.51 -3.77
N PRO A 6 3.63 -4.23 -3.45
CA PRO A 6 3.83 -3.16 -4.41
C PRO A 6 5.32 -3.07 -4.79
N ASP A 7 5.59 -2.64 -6.02
CA ASP A 7 6.97 -2.48 -6.50
C ASP A 7 7.65 -1.31 -5.80
N ILE A 8 6.92 -0.21 -5.57
CA ILE A 8 7.44 0.98 -4.88
C ILE A 8 6.46 1.42 -3.80
N LEU A 9 7.00 1.75 -2.62
CA LEU A 9 6.25 2.39 -1.55
C LEU A 9 6.96 3.67 -1.12
N ILE A 10 6.25 4.78 -1.19
CA ILE A 10 6.71 6.10 -0.74
C ILE A 10 5.95 6.44 0.54
N MET A 11 6.67 6.83 1.59
CA MET A 11 6.07 7.18 2.86
C MET A 11 6.68 8.47 3.41
N ARG A 12 5.83 9.39 3.86
CA ARG A 12 6.25 10.62 4.54
C ARG A 12 5.55 10.72 5.88
N LYS A 13 6.34 10.84 6.96
CA LYS A 13 5.83 10.99 8.32
C LYS A 13 4.94 12.23 8.43
N GLY A 14 3.78 12.08 9.05
CA GLY A 14 2.79 13.16 9.19
C GLY A 14 1.96 13.45 7.93
N TYR A 15 2.13 12.68 6.82
CA TYR A 15 1.44 12.99 5.56
C TYR A 15 0.68 11.78 5.00
N GLY A 16 1.33 10.66 4.73
CA GLY A 16 0.69 9.47 4.21
C GLY A 16 1.64 8.52 3.51
N VAL A 17 1.05 7.61 2.75
CA VAL A 17 1.73 6.56 1.99
C VAL A 17 1.23 6.57 0.55
N MET A 18 2.12 6.33 -0.40
CA MET A 18 1.76 6.03 -1.80
C MET A 18 2.38 4.69 -2.19
N ILE A 19 1.57 3.83 -2.75
CA ILE A 19 2.02 2.58 -3.36
C ILE A 19 1.94 2.70 -4.88
N ILE A 20 2.98 2.22 -5.57
CA ILE A 20 3.09 2.29 -7.01
C ILE A 20 3.36 0.90 -7.54
N GLU A 21 2.54 0.46 -8.47
CA GLU A 21 2.77 -0.73 -9.29
C GLU A 21 3.43 -0.30 -10.59
N VAL A 22 4.50 -0.97 -10.98
CA VAL A 22 5.26 -0.69 -12.21
C VAL A 22 4.93 -1.73 -13.27
N LYS A 23 4.65 -1.30 -14.47
CA LYS A 23 4.42 -2.17 -15.64
C LYS A 23 5.30 -1.76 -16.80
N ASP A 24 6.05 -2.71 -17.31
CA ASP A 24 6.88 -2.61 -18.52
C ASP A 24 6.12 -2.93 -19.82
N TRP A 25 4.79 -2.88 -19.77
CA TRP A 25 3.91 -3.29 -20.84
C TRP A 25 3.97 -2.33 -22.04
N ASP A 26 4.12 -2.90 -23.24
CA ASP A 26 3.78 -2.20 -24.47
C ASP A 26 2.26 -2.25 -24.65
N LEU A 27 1.58 -1.15 -24.36
CA LEU A 27 0.11 -1.10 -24.39
C LEU A 27 -0.49 -1.35 -25.80
N GLY A 28 0.31 -1.26 -26.86
CA GLY A 28 -0.10 -1.65 -28.20
C GLY A 28 -0.47 -3.13 -28.32
N LEU A 29 0.08 -3.99 -27.47
CA LEU A 29 -0.17 -5.43 -27.47
C LEU A 29 -1.39 -5.85 -26.61
N TYR A 30 -2.01 -4.92 -25.88
CA TYR A 30 -3.10 -5.18 -24.96
C TYR A 30 -4.38 -4.47 -25.39
N GLU A 31 -5.49 -5.01 -24.93
CA GLU A 31 -6.81 -4.37 -25.03
C GLU A 31 -7.63 -4.72 -23.78
N LEU A 32 -8.73 -4.01 -23.57
CA LEU A 32 -9.72 -4.35 -22.57
C LEU A 32 -10.96 -4.96 -23.24
N ASP A 33 -11.51 -6.00 -22.64
CA ASP A 33 -12.82 -6.53 -23.04
C ASP A 33 -13.97 -5.67 -22.47
N ASP A 34 -15.22 -6.02 -22.81
CA ASP A 34 -16.42 -5.33 -22.33
C ASP A 34 -16.55 -5.33 -20.79
N LYS A 35 -15.91 -6.31 -20.13
CA LYS A 35 -15.86 -6.41 -18.66
C LYS A 35 -14.62 -5.75 -18.05
N LYS A 36 -13.84 -5.03 -18.88
CA LYS A 36 -12.59 -4.34 -18.47
C LYS A 36 -11.48 -5.29 -18.01
N HIS A 37 -11.49 -6.54 -18.46
CA HIS A 37 -10.35 -7.45 -18.27
C HIS A 37 -9.25 -7.12 -19.28
N TRP A 38 -8.01 -7.14 -18.83
CA TRP A 38 -6.85 -7.00 -19.68
C TRP A 38 -6.61 -8.25 -20.49
N ILE A 39 -6.52 -8.12 -21.80
CA ILE A 39 -6.33 -9.22 -22.75
C ILE A 39 -5.11 -8.94 -23.60
N LEU A 40 -4.25 -9.93 -23.74
CA LEU A 40 -3.15 -9.91 -24.71
C LEU A 40 -3.72 -10.23 -26.10
N LYS A 41 -3.60 -9.29 -27.06
CA LYS A 41 -4.17 -9.41 -28.41
C LYS A 41 -3.72 -10.67 -29.16
N GLN A 42 -2.47 -11.08 -28.96
CA GLN A 42 -1.86 -12.19 -29.70
C GLN A 42 -2.53 -13.54 -29.44
N ASN A 43 -2.85 -13.85 -28.20
CA ASN A 43 -3.34 -15.19 -27.81
C ASN A 43 -4.61 -15.14 -26.94
N ARG A 44 -5.22 -13.97 -26.78
CA ARG A 44 -6.43 -13.73 -25.99
C ARG A 44 -6.30 -14.10 -24.51
N ALA A 45 -5.07 -14.23 -24.02
CA ALA A 45 -4.83 -14.52 -22.60
C ALA A 45 -5.34 -13.36 -21.73
N VAL A 46 -6.11 -13.71 -20.71
CA VAL A 46 -6.60 -12.75 -19.70
C VAL A 46 -5.50 -12.51 -18.67
N LEU A 47 -5.20 -11.27 -18.41
CA LEU A 47 -4.18 -10.84 -17.48
C LEU A 47 -4.78 -10.15 -16.25
N LYS A 48 -4.03 -10.19 -15.16
CA LYS A 48 -4.40 -9.47 -13.93
C LYS A 48 -4.31 -7.95 -14.18
N SER A 49 -5.39 -7.23 -13.87
CA SER A 49 -5.43 -5.78 -14.01
C SER A 49 -4.42 -5.10 -13.08
N PRO A 50 -3.52 -4.24 -13.58
CA PRO A 50 -2.62 -3.45 -12.73
C PRO A 50 -3.37 -2.57 -11.73
N ILE A 51 -4.53 -2.06 -12.14
CA ILE A 51 -5.42 -1.24 -11.30
C ILE A 51 -5.97 -2.06 -10.14
N GLN A 52 -6.52 -3.26 -10.43
CA GLN A 52 -7.00 -4.17 -9.39
C GLN A 52 -5.87 -4.65 -8.49
N GLN A 53 -4.68 -4.84 -9.04
CA GLN A 53 -3.51 -5.27 -8.31
C GLN A 53 -3.09 -4.23 -7.25
N VAL A 54 -2.94 -2.96 -7.63
CA VAL A 54 -2.55 -1.91 -6.68
C VAL A 54 -3.64 -1.63 -5.64
N ILE A 55 -4.92 -1.74 -6.01
CA ILE A 55 -6.04 -1.62 -5.06
C ILE A 55 -6.01 -2.78 -4.05
N LYS A 56 -5.78 -4.01 -4.51
CA LYS A 56 -5.65 -5.17 -3.62
C LYS A 56 -4.48 -5.02 -2.65
N TYR A 57 -3.36 -4.45 -3.07
CA TYR A 57 -2.25 -4.15 -2.15
C TYR A 57 -2.66 -3.15 -1.06
N LYS A 58 -3.40 -2.11 -1.44
CA LYS A 58 -3.95 -1.16 -0.46
C LYS A 58 -4.87 -1.86 0.55
N GLU A 59 -5.79 -2.70 0.08
CA GLU A 59 -6.69 -3.47 0.93
C GLU A 59 -5.92 -4.40 1.87
N ASN A 60 -4.94 -5.14 1.34
CA ASN A 60 -4.08 -6.02 2.14
C ASN A 60 -3.28 -5.25 3.22
N LEU A 61 -2.82 -4.03 2.93
CA LEU A 61 -2.19 -3.19 3.95
C LEU A 61 -3.15 -2.90 5.11
N PHE A 62 -4.42 -2.64 4.82
CA PHE A 62 -5.43 -2.35 5.84
C PHE A 62 -5.89 -3.60 6.59
N GLU A 63 -6.04 -4.72 5.92
CA GLU A 63 -6.68 -5.91 6.47
C GLU A 63 -5.69 -6.90 7.09
N LEU A 64 -4.47 -6.98 6.54
CA LEU A 64 -3.55 -8.07 6.86
C LEU A 64 -2.20 -7.61 7.43
N HIS A 65 -1.71 -6.43 7.02
CA HIS A 65 -0.30 -6.12 7.20
C HIS A 65 -0.03 -5.06 8.26
N ILE A 66 -0.88 -4.08 8.39
CA ILE A 66 -0.65 -2.98 9.33
C ILE A 66 -1.57 -3.11 10.54
N ASP A 67 -0.96 -3.38 11.69
CA ASP A 67 -1.69 -3.51 12.95
C ASP A 67 -2.59 -2.31 13.22
N THR A 68 -3.81 -2.57 13.65
CA THR A 68 -4.83 -1.57 14.01
C THR A 68 -5.33 -0.68 12.86
N LEU A 69 -4.81 -0.81 11.63
CA LEU A 69 -5.21 0.06 10.53
C LEU A 69 -6.67 -0.17 10.11
N LEU A 70 -7.10 -1.44 10.10
CA LEU A 70 -8.51 -1.79 9.83
C LEU A 70 -9.45 -1.19 10.87
N GLU A 71 -9.13 -1.32 12.16
CA GLU A 71 -9.93 -0.74 13.26
C GLU A 71 -10.01 0.79 13.14
N LYS A 72 -8.89 1.43 12.79
CA LYS A 72 -8.84 2.88 12.58
C LYS A 72 -9.66 3.32 11.36
N LYS A 73 -9.68 2.53 10.28
CA LYS A 73 -10.54 2.74 9.09
C LYS A 73 -12.02 2.62 9.45
N ILE A 74 -12.39 1.62 10.25
CA ILE A 74 -13.79 1.42 10.70
C ILE A 74 -14.26 2.63 11.53
N LYS A 75 -13.40 3.15 12.42
CA LYS A 75 -13.72 4.32 13.24
C LYS A 75 -13.77 5.63 12.44
N ASP A 76 -12.95 5.76 11.41
CA ASP A 76 -12.88 6.93 10.55
C ASP A 76 -12.51 6.52 9.11
N ILE A 77 -13.51 6.47 8.24
CA ILE A 77 -13.37 6.05 6.83
C ILE A 77 -12.36 6.92 6.06
N ARG A 78 -12.15 8.18 6.46
CA ARG A 78 -11.17 9.08 5.83
C ARG A 78 -9.76 8.50 5.91
N LYS A 79 -9.47 7.67 6.91
CA LYS A 79 -8.17 6.99 7.05
C LYS A 79 -7.85 6.03 5.92
N PHE A 80 -8.85 5.59 5.15
CA PHE A 80 -8.57 4.83 3.93
C PHE A 80 -7.76 5.63 2.91
N ASN A 81 -7.87 6.95 2.93
CA ASN A 81 -7.17 7.85 2.01
C ASN A 81 -5.72 8.15 2.40
N ILE A 82 -5.24 7.67 3.57
CA ILE A 82 -3.82 7.81 3.94
C ILE A 82 -2.89 7.00 3.02
N VAL A 83 -3.43 5.96 2.37
CA VAL A 83 -2.72 5.19 1.35
C VAL A 83 -3.29 5.55 -0.02
N SER A 84 -2.51 6.19 -0.85
CA SER A 84 -2.81 6.48 -2.26
C SER A 84 -2.19 5.42 -3.17
N CYS A 85 -2.78 5.24 -4.36
CA CYS A 85 -2.39 4.24 -5.34
C CYS A 85 -1.96 4.89 -6.64
N ALA A 86 -0.92 4.36 -7.27
CA ALA A 86 -0.52 4.72 -8.63
C ALA A 86 -0.12 3.48 -9.43
N VAL A 87 -0.29 3.56 -10.76
CA VAL A 87 0.26 2.59 -11.71
C VAL A 87 1.17 3.35 -12.66
N TYR A 88 2.42 2.94 -12.75
CA TYR A 88 3.40 3.50 -13.67
C TYR A 88 3.64 2.54 -14.84
N PHE A 89 3.30 2.98 -16.04
CA PHE A 89 3.56 2.24 -17.28
C PHE A 89 4.86 2.74 -17.91
N HIS A 90 5.94 2.02 -17.68
CA HIS A 90 7.30 2.40 -18.06
C HIS A 90 7.48 2.59 -19.58
N ASN A 91 6.81 1.78 -20.39
CA ASN A 91 6.94 1.80 -21.85
C ASN A 91 5.83 2.60 -22.56
N ALA A 92 4.82 3.09 -21.84
CA ALA A 92 3.69 3.80 -22.44
C ALA A 92 3.67 5.29 -22.10
N THR A 93 3.17 6.09 -23.04
CA THR A 93 2.91 7.50 -22.80
C THR A 93 1.56 7.69 -22.08
N LYS A 94 1.35 8.85 -21.47
CA LYS A 94 0.08 9.22 -20.84
C LYS A 94 -1.09 9.09 -21.83
N LEU A 95 -0.90 9.53 -23.05
CA LEU A 95 -1.92 9.42 -24.12
C LEU A 95 -2.27 7.95 -24.43
N GLN A 96 -1.28 7.08 -24.52
CA GLN A 96 -1.54 5.64 -24.74
C GLN A 96 -2.33 5.01 -23.60
N ILE A 97 -2.06 5.41 -22.37
CA ILE A 97 -2.80 4.96 -21.19
C ILE A 97 -4.26 5.44 -21.24
N GLU A 98 -4.47 6.72 -21.58
CA GLU A 98 -5.80 7.31 -21.71
C GLU A 98 -6.62 6.65 -22.81
N ASN A 99 -6.03 6.37 -23.97
CA ASN A 99 -6.69 5.69 -25.09
C ASN A 99 -7.22 4.28 -24.70
N ILE A 100 -6.62 3.61 -23.76
CA ILE A 100 -7.05 2.27 -23.32
C ILE A 100 -7.99 2.35 -22.11
N LEU A 101 -7.66 3.18 -21.12
CA LEU A 101 -8.33 3.16 -19.83
C LEU A 101 -9.42 4.23 -19.67
N VAL A 102 -9.38 5.29 -20.46
CA VAL A 102 -10.28 6.44 -20.29
C VAL A 102 -11.22 6.60 -21.51
N ASP A 103 -10.65 6.67 -22.70
CA ASP A 103 -11.40 7.01 -23.91
C ASP A 103 -12.54 6.03 -24.23
N PRO A 104 -12.38 4.73 -24.14
CA PRO A 104 -13.46 3.78 -24.40
C PRO A 104 -14.61 3.87 -23.39
N TYR A 105 -14.38 4.50 -22.23
CA TYR A 105 -15.30 4.54 -21.11
C TYR A 105 -15.78 5.96 -20.76
N LYS A 106 -15.71 6.90 -21.70
CA LYS A 106 -16.14 8.30 -21.49
C LYS A 106 -17.61 8.44 -21.02
N SER A 107 -18.44 7.49 -21.35
CA SER A 107 -19.85 7.43 -20.89
C SER A 107 -20.02 6.82 -19.51
N ASP A 108 -19.04 6.05 -19.00
CA ASP A 108 -19.09 5.41 -17.67
C ASP A 108 -18.51 6.36 -16.61
N LYS A 109 -19.34 7.31 -16.16
CA LYS A 109 -18.94 8.30 -15.17
C LYS A 109 -18.45 7.67 -13.88
N LYS A 110 -19.07 6.57 -13.42
CA LYS A 110 -18.67 5.89 -12.18
C LYS A 110 -17.25 5.34 -12.27
N TYR A 111 -16.92 4.74 -13.40
CA TYR A 111 -15.57 4.21 -13.64
C TYR A 111 -14.53 5.34 -13.73
N LEU A 112 -14.84 6.42 -14.44
CA LEU A 112 -13.93 7.57 -14.56
C LEU A 112 -13.71 8.26 -13.20
N ASP A 113 -14.76 8.44 -12.41
CA ASP A 113 -14.65 8.98 -11.06
C ASP A 113 -13.82 8.05 -10.17
N PHE A 114 -14.01 6.74 -10.27
CA PHE A 114 -13.18 5.76 -9.56
C PHE A 114 -11.70 5.92 -9.91
N LEU A 115 -11.34 5.95 -11.20
CA LEU A 115 -9.95 6.17 -11.63
C LEU A 115 -9.41 7.49 -11.08
N LYS A 116 -10.13 8.60 -11.30
CA LYS A 116 -9.71 9.94 -10.90
C LYS A 116 -9.41 10.07 -9.41
N TYR A 117 -10.27 9.48 -8.57
CA TYR A 117 -10.16 9.66 -7.12
C TYR A 117 -9.26 8.62 -6.44
N ASN A 118 -9.12 7.44 -7.02
CA ASN A 118 -8.42 6.35 -6.34
C ASN A 118 -7.04 6.03 -6.88
N ILE A 119 -6.73 6.36 -8.16
CA ILE A 119 -5.54 5.89 -8.83
C ILE A 119 -4.89 7.00 -9.65
N ASP A 120 -3.59 7.14 -9.54
CA ASP A 120 -2.80 7.95 -10.44
C ASP A 120 -2.20 7.08 -11.54
N LEU A 121 -2.51 7.40 -12.79
CA LEU A 121 -1.97 6.74 -13.97
C LEU A 121 -0.79 7.55 -14.49
N ILE A 122 0.40 6.94 -14.49
CA ILE A 122 1.66 7.59 -14.83
C ILE A 122 2.24 6.91 -16.06
N GLY A 123 2.58 7.67 -17.08
CA GLY A 123 3.30 7.22 -18.26
C GLY A 123 4.78 7.67 -18.23
N LYS A 124 5.57 7.19 -19.17
CA LYS A 124 6.99 7.54 -19.31
C LYS A 124 7.26 9.03 -19.56
N ASP A 125 6.29 9.72 -20.12
CA ASP A 125 6.35 11.15 -20.48
C ASP A 125 5.94 12.08 -19.33
N ASN A 126 5.30 11.56 -18.28
CA ASN A 126 4.87 12.36 -17.13
C ASN A 126 5.40 11.84 -15.78
N ILE A 127 6.53 11.14 -15.77
CA ILE A 127 7.28 10.76 -14.58
C ILE A 127 8.35 11.80 -14.18
N ASN A 128 8.47 12.92 -14.91
CA ASN A 128 9.42 13.98 -14.59
C ASN A 128 9.13 14.59 -13.20
N GLU A 129 10.10 15.30 -12.66
CA GLU A 129 10.03 15.87 -11.31
C GLU A 129 8.81 16.78 -11.10
N PHE A 130 8.50 17.60 -12.08
CA PHE A 130 7.38 18.55 -11.99
C PHE A 130 6.04 17.81 -11.87
N ASP A 131 5.74 16.91 -12.81
CA ASP A 131 4.48 16.18 -12.86
C ASP A 131 4.32 15.25 -11.65
N PHE A 132 5.40 14.57 -11.27
CA PHE A 132 5.37 13.71 -10.10
C PHE A 132 5.14 14.49 -8.80
N ASN A 133 5.74 15.67 -8.66
CA ASN A 133 5.45 16.58 -7.55
C ASN A 133 4.00 17.02 -7.50
N GLN A 134 3.33 17.24 -8.65
CA GLN A 134 1.89 17.55 -8.68
C GLN A 134 1.05 16.36 -8.19
N ILE A 135 1.41 15.14 -8.56
CA ILE A 135 0.78 13.92 -8.04
C ILE A 135 0.93 13.84 -6.50
N LEU A 136 2.14 14.02 -5.99
CA LEU A 136 2.40 14.01 -4.55
C LEU A 136 1.63 15.09 -3.79
N LYS A 137 1.51 16.31 -4.35
CA LYS A 137 0.69 17.38 -3.79
C LYS A 137 -0.79 17.03 -3.76
N ARG A 138 -1.34 16.51 -4.87
CA ARG A 138 -2.76 16.09 -4.99
C ARG A 138 -3.09 14.99 -3.99
N ARG A 139 -2.15 14.10 -3.68
CA ARG A 139 -2.29 13.01 -2.72
C ARG A 139 -1.84 13.38 -1.30
N TYR A 140 -1.65 14.68 -1.03
CA TYR A 140 -1.26 15.24 0.27
C TYR A 140 0.12 14.83 0.78
N LEU A 141 0.90 14.01 0.08
CA LEU A 141 2.24 13.62 0.49
C LEU A 141 3.24 14.79 0.45
N LYS A 142 2.98 15.82 -0.36
CA LYS A 142 3.79 17.05 -0.47
C LYS A 142 2.96 18.29 -0.16
N SER A 143 2.04 18.21 0.81
CA SER A 143 1.28 19.38 1.28
C SER A 143 2.11 20.19 2.27
N GLU A 144 1.69 21.44 2.52
CA GLU A 144 2.31 22.33 3.52
C GLU A 144 1.97 21.94 4.96
N LYS A 145 0.77 21.38 5.18
CA LYS A 145 0.30 20.99 6.51
C LYS A 145 0.29 19.48 6.66
N GLU A 146 0.69 19.02 7.83
CA GLU A 146 0.62 17.60 8.20
C GLU A 146 -0.83 17.12 8.28
N SER A 147 -1.01 15.85 7.99
CA SER A 147 -2.30 15.17 8.09
C SER A 147 -2.49 14.61 9.49
N PHE A 148 -3.52 15.03 10.19
CA PHE A 148 -3.91 14.43 11.47
C PHE A 148 -4.36 12.96 11.34
N LEU A 149 -4.60 12.49 10.12
CA LEU A 149 -5.02 11.10 9.85
C LEU A 149 -3.84 10.12 9.89
N PHE A 150 -2.62 10.57 9.49
CA PHE A 150 -1.42 9.73 9.44
C PHE A 150 -0.51 10.04 10.62
N THR A 151 -0.86 9.46 11.76
CA THR A 151 -0.17 9.66 13.05
C THR A 151 1.22 8.99 13.07
N SER A 152 2.06 9.40 14.03
CA SER A 152 3.39 8.78 14.25
C SER A 152 3.30 7.28 14.49
N ASP A 153 2.29 6.80 15.24
CA ASP A 153 2.10 5.35 15.49
C ASP A 153 1.83 4.59 14.18
N LEU A 154 1.04 5.17 13.27
CA LEU A 154 0.82 4.57 11.96
C LEU A 154 2.09 4.56 11.11
N TYR A 155 2.83 5.66 11.11
CA TYR A 155 4.13 5.71 10.43
C TYR A 155 5.07 4.61 10.92
N ASP A 156 5.18 4.42 12.24
CA ASP A 156 6.02 3.39 12.84
C ASP A 156 5.51 1.98 12.52
N SER A 157 4.19 1.79 12.41
CA SER A 157 3.60 0.51 12.00
C SER A 157 3.96 0.17 10.54
N PHE A 158 3.88 1.14 9.63
CA PHE A 158 4.34 0.97 8.25
C PHE A 158 5.84 0.72 8.18
N LYS A 159 6.65 1.45 8.95
CA LYS A 159 8.09 1.25 9.01
C LYS A 159 8.46 -0.17 9.47
N ARG A 160 7.77 -0.71 10.46
CA ARG A 160 7.94 -2.10 10.89
C ARG A 160 7.56 -3.12 9.82
N PHE A 161 6.50 -2.84 9.06
CA PHE A 161 6.10 -3.70 7.95
C PHE A 161 7.15 -3.73 6.84
N LEU A 162 7.73 -2.58 6.50
CA LEU A 162 8.76 -2.44 5.46
C LEU A 162 10.11 -3.03 5.89
N ASN A 163 10.49 -2.81 7.15
CA ASN A 163 11.69 -3.35 7.77
C ASN A 163 11.27 -4.20 8.98
N PRO A 164 10.74 -5.41 8.75
CA PRO A 164 10.47 -6.31 9.85
C PRO A 164 11.78 -6.51 10.62
N PRO A 165 11.73 -6.51 11.98
CA PRO A 165 12.92 -6.73 12.77
C PRO A 165 13.57 -8.03 12.32
N ILE A 166 14.74 -7.91 11.71
CA ILE A 166 15.55 -9.06 11.31
C ILE A 166 16.05 -9.65 12.61
N HIS A 167 15.75 -10.91 12.89
CA HIS A 167 16.34 -11.69 13.95
C HIS A 167 17.82 -11.98 13.60
N MET A 168 18.59 -10.96 13.34
CA MET A 168 20.03 -11.11 13.20
C MET A 168 20.65 -10.99 14.59
N LYS A 169 20.90 -12.14 15.22
CA LYS A 169 21.64 -12.33 16.45
C LYS A 169 23.03 -11.65 16.46
N ASN A 170 23.50 -11.18 15.32
CA ASN A 170 24.89 -10.77 15.11
C ASN A 170 25.13 -9.25 15.10
N GLU A 171 24.09 -8.41 15.11
CA GLU A 171 24.28 -6.95 14.95
C GLU A 171 23.82 -6.11 16.15
N GLY A 172 23.34 -6.73 17.26
CA GLY A 172 22.96 -5.98 18.47
C GLY A 172 21.86 -4.92 18.25
N VAL A 173 21.06 -5.06 17.19
CA VAL A 173 19.98 -4.10 16.91
C VAL A 173 18.81 -4.42 17.82
N ASP A 174 18.47 -3.48 18.70
CA ASP A 174 17.31 -3.59 19.58
C ASP A 174 16.03 -3.79 18.79
N PHE A 175 15.22 -4.77 19.21
CA PHE A 175 13.89 -4.99 18.65
C PHE A 175 13.00 -3.78 18.92
N MET A 176 12.52 -3.11 17.87
CA MET A 176 11.54 -2.05 18.02
C MET A 176 10.14 -2.64 18.19
N TYR A 177 9.78 -2.93 19.43
CA TYR A 177 8.44 -3.38 19.80
C TYR A 177 7.43 -2.23 19.67
N SER A 178 6.20 -2.53 19.22
CA SER A 178 5.09 -1.58 19.32
C SER A 178 4.73 -1.32 20.78
N SER A 179 4.01 -0.22 21.06
CA SER A 179 3.52 0.06 22.41
C SER A 179 2.72 -1.11 22.97
N LYS A 180 1.83 -1.70 22.17
CA LYS A 180 1.04 -2.88 22.56
C LYS A 180 1.87 -4.14 22.77
N GLN A 181 2.91 -4.36 21.96
CA GLN A 181 3.83 -5.47 22.15
C GLN A 181 4.65 -5.28 23.43
N ARG A 182 5.12 -4.05 23.71
CA ARG A 182 5.83 -3.73 24.97
C ARG A 182 4.94 -3.97 26.20
N GLU A 183 3.70 -3.51 26.16
CA GLU A 183 2.73 -3.75 27.21
C GLU A 183 2.61 -5.24 27.51
N ILE A 184 2.38 -6.09 26.50
CA ILE A 184 2.27 -7.56 26.69
C ILE A 184 3.59 -8.18 27.15
N ILE A 185 4.75 -7.70 26.71
CA ILE A 185 6.07 -8.24 27.09
C ILE A 185 6.36 -7.97 28.55
N TYR A 186 6.09 -6.75 29.02
CA TYR A 186 6.46 -6.31 30.37
C TYR A 186 5.32 -6.43 31.40
N GLU A 187 4.13 -6.83 30.98
CA GLU A 187 3.01 -7.04 31.88
C GLU A 187 3.26 -8.24 32.79
N GLN A 188 3.33 -8.02 34.09
CA GLN A 188 3.63 -9.04 35.11
C GLN A 188 2.39 -9.71 35.69
N GLU A 189 1.34 -9.89 34.93
CA GLU A 189 0.20 -10.67 35.41
C GLU A 189 0.54 -12.15 35.54
N LYS A 190 0.34 -12.71 36.74
CA LYS A 190 0.55 -14.14 37.06
C LYS A 190 -0.52 -15.09 36.50
N LYS A 191 -1.30 -14.64 35.51
CA LYS A 191 -2.40 -15.40 34.91
C LYS A 191 -2.01 -15.92 33.53
N GLN A 192 -2.64 -17.01 33.11
CA GLN A 192 -2.53 -17.49 31.73
C GLN A 192 -3.07 -16.43 30.79
N GLN A 193 -2.24 -16.02 29.83
CA GLN A 193 -2.62 -15.03 28.81
C GLN A 193 -2.61 -15.68 27.43
N ARG A 194 -3.61 -15.32 26.61
CA ARG A 194 -3.70 -15.75 25.23
C ARG A 194 -3.38 -14.57 24.31
N ILE A 195 -2.23 -14.64 23.61
CA ILE A 195 -1.84 -13.63 22.64
C ILE A 195 -2.52 -13.93 21.30
N LYS A 196 -3.39 -13.02 20.84
CA LYS A 196 -4.05 -13.07 19.54
C LYS A 196 -3.50 -11.98 18.63
N GLY A 197 -3.42 -12.26 17.32
CA GLY A 197 -2.99 -11.29 16.31
C GLY A 197 -2.95 -11.95 14.94
N VAL A 198 -2.94 -11.13 13.89
CA VAL A 198 -2.86 -11.58 12.49
C VAL A 198 -1.52 -12.26 12.19
N VAL A 199 -1.44 -12.98 11.09
CA VAL A 199 -0.20 -13.60 10.63
C VAL A 199 0.85 -12.51 10.39
N GLY A 200 2.08 -12.69 10.91
CA GLY A 200 3.16 -11.70 10.79
C GLY A 200 3.15 -10.59 11.85
N SER A 201 2.20 -10.55 12.79
CA SER A 201 2.13 -9.53 13.85
C SER A 201 3.21 -9.64 14.93
N GLY A 202 4.14 -10.59 14.82
CA GLY A 202 5.23 -10.77 15.78
C GLY A 202 4.83 -11.52 17.06
N LYS A 203 3.76 -12.33 17.05
CA LYS A 203 3.33 -13.10 18.23
C LYS A 203 4.44 -13.94 18.84
N THR A 204 5.19 -14.66 18.02
CA THR A 204 6.34 -15.49 18.46
C THR A 204 7.44 -14.62 19.07
N THR A 205 7.71 -13.45 18.50
CA THR A 205 8.69 -12.49 19.02
C THR A 205 8.28 -11.97 20.39
N VAL A 206 6.98 -11.63 20.57
CA VAL A 206 6.45 -11.20 21.88
C VAL A 206 6.53 -12.31 22.91
N LEU A 207 6.18 -13.57 22.54
CA LEU A 207 6.29 -14.72 23.43
C LEU A 207 7.75 -14.99 23.84
N ALA A 208 8.68 -14.94 22.89
CA ALA A 208 10.10 -15.12 23.16
C ALA A 208 10.66 -14.02 24.08
N ALA A 209 10.33 -12.76 23.80
CA ALA A 209 10.74 -11.64 24.64
C ALA A 209 10.14 -11.73 26.05
N ARG A 210 8.86 -12.11 26.17
CA ARG A 210 8.22 -12.32 27.47
C ARG A 210 8.87 -13.44 28.26
N ALA A 211 9.25 -14.54 27.60
CA ALA A 211 9.94 -15.65 28.26
C ALA A 211 11.34 -15.27 28.82
N VAL A 212 11.99 -14.28 28.23
CA VAL A 212 13.28 -13.75 28.72
C VAL A 212 13.08 -12.81 29.91
N HIS A 213 11.91 -12.18 30.05
CA HIS A 213 11.59 -11.23 31.11
C HIS A 213 10.78 -11.84 32.27
N ALA A 214 10.38 -13.11 32.14
CA ALA A 214 9.67 -13.86 33.20
C ALA A 214 10.62 -14.49 34.20
#